data_8b0b84e6a48611d348e3beb13109ed4a
#
_entry.id   8b0b84e6a48611d348e3beb13109ed4a
#
_cell.length_a   1.000
_cell.length_b   1.000
_cell.length_c   1.000
_cell.angle_alpha   90.00
_cell.angle_beta   90.00
_cell.angle_gamma   90.00
#
_symmetry.space_group_name_H-M   'P 1'
#
loop_
_entity.id
_entity.type
_entity.pdbx_description
1 polymer ?
#
loop_
_entity_poly.entity_id
_entity_poly.type
_entity_poly.pdbx_seq_one_letter_code
_entity_poly.pdbx_strand_id
1 'polypeptide(L)'
;AGAAYTSIRNTTAMDIFNQTNDDWLVDDRLSNHFNYSEKTSALYISLSRHLLPQVFAKVGVRYEHTAIKGLQINTDERMRQSYGKLFPTINLDYNNNNGLSISASYSIGIDRPRFLDLNPFRYYTTTTDYNSGNAYLSASTTHNAELNVSYKGLYAVLYDNQIRNGIGYVTFFNDDNSQYSIPQNHIEYSKYGLYVSYQKNLTSWLNIKAGSELFYARSKSNLESVPLPSVEGWSGKLEGSADIAFNKPRTILFNMSYTHMFPYNEELAKYKSIILLNANIRYVPANGKFQLMLSVNDPFMQNITTMTKVYSTYSEYSRNNVHARNVSLKFSYRFGGNKLKDVYRDNKESESNRSF
;
A
#
# COMPACT_ATOMS: atom_id res chain seq x y z
N ALA A 1 -23.98 11.77 11.18
CA ALA A 1 -23.11 12.94 11.08
C ALA A 1 -22.08 12.88 12.21
N GLY A 2 -20.92 13.51 11.98
CA GLY A 2 -19.90 13.60 13.02
C GLY A 2 -18.81 14.61 12.65
N ALA A 3 -17.93 14.85 13.64
CA ALA A 3 -16.76 15.70 13.50
C ALA A 3 -15.54 14.95 14.03
N ALA A 4 -14.38 15.22 13.47
CA ALA A 4 -13.11 14.70 13.95
C ALA A 4 -12.06 15.82 13.95
N TYR A 5 -11.17 15.75 14.91
CA TYR A 5 -10.02 16.65 15.00
C TYR A 5 -8.79 15.85 15.37
N THR A 6 -7.74 16.02 14.56
CA THR A 6 -6.44 15.38 14.78
C THR A 6 -5.38 16.45 14.86
N SER A 7 -4.44 16.31 15.80
CA SER A 7 -3.26 17.17 15.93
C SER A 7 -2.03 16.30 16.09
N ILE A 8 -1.11 16.43 15.16
CA ILE A 8 0.18 15.75 15.14
C ILE A 8 1.26 16.80 15.39
N ARG A 9 2.21 16.49 16.26
CA ARG A 9 3.44 17.27 16.43
C ARG A 9 4.61 16.31 16.41
N ASN A 10 5.62 16.66 15.65
CA ASN A 10 6.85 15.90 15.56
C ASN A 10 8.05 16.84 15.65
N THR A 11 9.07 16.42 16.40
CA THR A 11 10.32 17.14 16.53
C THR A 11 11.44 16.16 16.25
N THR A 12 12.27 16.47 15.27
CA THR A 12 13.49 15.72 14.96
C THR A 12 14.68 16.60 15.25
N ALA A 13 15.66 16.07 15.98
CA ALA A 13 16.95 16.68 16.22
C ALA A 13 18.03 15.66 15.84
N MET A 14 18.98 16.06 15.04
CA MET A 14 20.17 15.30 14.69
C MET A 14 21.38 16.21 14.67
N ASP A 15 22.32 15.95 15.57
CA ASP A 15 23.59 16.65 15.64
C ASP A 15 24.69 15.77 15.06
N ILE A 16 25.43 16.32 14.10
CA ILE A 16 26.61 15.69 13.49
C ILE A 16 27.82 16.41 14.02
N PHE A 17 28.77 15.64 14.51
CA PHE A 17 30.01 16.16 15.11
C PHE A 17 31.20 15.81 14.20
N ASN A 18 32.06 16.79 13.98
CA ASN A 18 33.36 16.62 13.36
C ASN A 18 34.46 16.65 14.44
N GLN A 19 35.38 15.71 14.37
CA GLN A 19 36.56 15.71 15.23
C GLN A 19 37.63 16.65 14.66
N THR A 20 37.99 17.67 15.43
CA THR A 20 39.04 18.65 15.08
C THR A 20 39.96 18.82 16.28
N ASN A 21 41.25 18.46 16.15
CA ASN A 21 42.28 18.57 17.20
C ASN A 21 41.84 17.96 18.53
N ASP A 22 41.34 16.71 18.55
CA ASP A 22 40.83 15.96 19.71
C ASP A 22 39.50 16.47 20.30
N ASP A 23 38.93 17.57 19.83
CA ASP A 23 37.61 18.07 20.21
C ASP A 23 36.54 17.66 19.22
N TRP A 24 35.33 17.32 19.72
CA TRP A 24 34.14 17.07 18.91
C TRP A 24 33.31 18.35 18.80
N LEU A 25 33.30 18.93 17.60
CA LEU A 25 32.52 20.15 17.28
C LEU A 25 31.30 19.80 16.45
N VAL A 26 30.15 20.41 16.77
CA VAL A 26 28.92 20.27 15.99
C VAL A 26 29.14 20.86 14.60
N ASP A 27 28.82 20.10 13.57
CA ASP A 27 28.74 20.62 12.20
C ASP A 27 27.31 21.12 11.93
N ASP A 28 27.10 22.42 12.09
CA ASP A 28 25.79 23.06 11.88
C ASP A 28 25.24 22.91 10.44
N ARG A 29 26.11 22.65 9.45
CA ARG A 29 25.69 22.46 8.04
C ARG A 29 25.08 21.08 7.80
N LEU A 30 25.53 20.09 8.58
CA LEU A 30 25.06 18.70 8.49
C LEU A 30 24.06 18.36 9.61
N SER A 31 24.01 19.17 10.68
CA SER A 31 23.03 19.01 11.77
C SER A 31 21.67 19.57 11.37
N ASN A 32 20.60 18.95 11.87
CA ASN A 32 19.24 19.35 11.54
C ASN A 32 18.30 19.24 12.73
N HIS A 33 17.58 20.32 12.98
CA HIS A 33 16.50 20.36 13.97
C HIS A 33 15.21 20.84 13.26
N PHE A 34 14.25 19.95 13.12
CA PHE A 34 13.01 20.21 12.42
C PHE A 34 11.78 19.98 13.30
N ASN A 35 10.96 21.02 13.43
CA ASN A 35 9.67 20.99 14.11
C ASN A 35 8.53 20.97 13.12
N TYR A 36 7.65 20.00 13.25
CA TYR A 36 6.47 19.81 12.40
C TYR A 36 5.19 19.81 13.23
N SER A 37 4.16 20.45 12.75
CA SER A 37 2.82 20.41 13.32
C SER A 37 1.77 20.34 12.23
N GLU A 38 0.88 19.38 12.32
CA GLU A 38 -0.29 19.22 11.45
C GLU A 38 -1.56 19.20 12.28
N LYS A 39 -2.58 19.94 11.83
CA LYS A 39 -3.91 19.94 12.43
C LYS A 39 -4.93 19.68 11.33
N THR A 40 -5.73 18.64 11.50
CA THR A 40 -6.81 18.28 10.58
C THR A 40 -8.14 18.33 11.31
N SER A 41 -9.05 19.12 10.78
CA SER A 41 -10.46 19.19 11.22
C SER A 41 -11.33 18.60 10.13
N ALA A 42 -12.25 17.72 10.49
CA ALA A 42 -13.16 17.07 9.57
C ALA A 42 -14.61 17.14 10.05
N LEU A 43 -15.51 17.37 9.10
CA LEU A 43 -16.95 17.27 9.28
C LEU A 43 -17.47 16.25 8.27
N TYR A 44 -18.36 15.36 8.69
CA TYR A 44 -18.96 14.37 7.79
C TYR A 44 -20.42 14.12 8.08
N ILE A 45 -21.15 13.80 7.00
CA ILE A 45 -22.51 13.34 7.02
C ILE A 45 -22.65 12.14 6.10
N SER A 46 -23.44 11.18 6.50
CA SER A 46 -23.84 10.07 5.65
C SER A 46 -25.30 9.71 5.86
N LEU A 47 -25.95 9.33 4.78
CA LEU A 47 -27.30 8.82 4.73
C LEU A 47 -27.27 7.42 4.18
N SER A 48 -28.02 6.50 4.78
CA SER A 48 -28.15 5.13 4.29
C SER A 48 -29.60 4.68 4.42
N ARG A 49 -30.10 4.00 3.39
CA ARG A 49 -31.47 3.52 3.34
C ARG A 49 -31.62 2.31 2.43
N HIS A 50 -32.55 1.44 2.78
CA HIS A 50 -33.11 0.49 1.84
C HIS A 50 -34.06 1.23 0.88
N LEU A 51 -33.71 1.29 -0.41
CA LEU A 51 -34.55 1.86 -1.46
C LEU A 51 -35.66 0.86 -1.85
N LEU A 52 -35.28 -0.43 -1.87
CA LEU A 52 -36.15 -1.59 -2.07
C LEU A 52 -35.70 -2.69 -1.08
N PRO A 53 -36.48 -3.75 -0.87
CA PRO A 53 -36.10 -4.83 0.06
C PRO A 53 -34.73 -5.45 -0.23
N GLN A 54 -34.31 -5.43 -1.49
CA GLN A 54 -33.05 -6.01 -1.97
C GLN A 54 -31.99 -4.97 -2.32
N VAL A 55 -32.31 -3.67 -2.25
CA VAL A 55 -31.42 -2.58 -2.67
C VAL A 55 -31.15 -1.67 -1.49
N PHE A 56 -29.89 -1.61 -1.09
CA PHE A 56 -29.38 -0.70 -0.06
C PHE A 56 -28.54 0.38 -0.69
N ALA A 57 -28.75 1.63 -0.32
CA ALA A 57 -27.94 2.75 -0.77
C ALA A 57 -27.35 3.50 0.42
N LYS A 58 -26.08 3.91 0.27
CA LYS A 58 -25.40 4.78 1.23
C LYS A 58 -24.66 5.88 0.45
N VAL A 59 -24.90 7.12 0.86
CA VAL A 59 -24.23 8.31 0.32
C VAL A 59 -23.65 9.09 1.49
N GLY A 60 -22.42 9.53 1.35
CA GLY A 60 -21.72 10.31 2.37
C GLY A 60 -20.86 11.39 1.75
N VAL A 61 -20.60 12.42 2.52
CA VAL A 61 -19.59 13.44 2.20
C VAL A 61 -18.84 13.80 3.46
N ARG A 62 -17.52 13.93 3.35
CA ARG A 62 -16.63 14.40 4.38
C ARG A 62 -15.86 15.60 3.85
N TYR A 63 -15.86 16.69 4.57
CA TYR A 63 -14.99 17.83 4.35
C TYR A 63 -13.85 17.79 5.34
N GLU A 64 -12.61 17.91 4.86
CA GLU A 64 -11.44 18.04 5.72
C GLU A 64 -10.70 19.33 5.42
N HIS A 65 -10.29 20.00 6.49
CA HIS A 65 -9.39 21.15 6.45
C HIS A 65 -8.11 20.78 7.21
N THR A 66 -6.97 20.86 6.51
CA THR A 66 -5.64 20.56 7.05
C THR A 66 -4.78 21.81 7.07
N ALA A 67 -4.15 22.10 8.21
CA ALA A 67 -3.18 23.16 8.39
C ALA A 67 -1.84 22.59 8.85
N ILE A 68 -0.77 22.87 8.10
CA ILE A 68 0.58 22.36 8.33
C ILE A 68 1.52 23.51 8.63
N LYS A 69 2.41 23.31 9.59
CA LYS A 69 3.51 24.23 9.92
C LYS A 69 4.79 23.43 10.11
N GLY A 70 5.86 23.85 9.44
CA GLY A 70 7.20 23.34 9.61
C GLY A 70 8.14 24.49 9.97
N LEU A 71 9.14 24.18 10.80
CA LEU A 71 10.23 25.09 11.16
C LEU A 71 11.54 24.31 11.19
N GLN A 72 12.43 24.68 10.27
CA GLN A 72 13.82 24.26 10.26
C GLN A 72 14.59 25.20 11.19
N ILE A 73 15.01 24.74 12.37
CA ILE A 73 15.57 25.60 13.42
C ILE A 73 16.93 26.15 12.99
N ASN A 74 17.78 25.33 12.37
CA ASN A 74 19.14 25.72 12.00
C ASN A 74 19.19 26.84 10.94
N THR A 75 18.17 26.91 10.08
CA THR A 75 18.11 27.90 8.98
C THR A 75 17.02 28.96 9.19
N ASP A 76 16.19 28.85 10.25
CA ASP A 76 14.93 29.60 10.49
C ASP A 76 13.95 29.57 9.30
N GLU A 77 14.04 28.51 8.47
CA GLU A 77 13.14 28.34 7.36
C GLU A 77 11.77 27.84 7.83
N ARG A 78 10.73 28.60 7.45
CA ARG A 78 9.35 28.35 7.90
C ARG A 78 8.45 27.96 6.74
N MET A 79 7.82 26.80 6.86
CA MET A 79 6.81 26.34 5.92
C MET A 79 5.41 26.46 6.54
N ARG A 80 4.44 26.89 5.75
CA ARG A 80 3.02 26.90 6.11
C ARG A 80 2.19 26.50 4.91
N GLN A 81 1.31 25.52 5.11
CA GLN A 81 0.35 25.09 4.12
C GLN A 81 -1.03 24.96 4.77
N SER A 82 -2.07 25.27 4.01
CA SER A 82 -3.46 25.08 4.45
C SER A 82 -4.32 24.78 3.24
N TYR A 83 -5.12 23.71 3.34
CA TYR A 83 -6.02 23.29 2.27
C TYR A 83 -7.28 22.62 2.81
N GLY A 84 -8.37 22.71 2.05
CA GLY A 84 -9.61 22.01 2.29
C GLY A 84 -9.98 21.11 1.13
N LYS A 85 -10.48 19.90 1.40
CA LYS A 85 -10.91 18.94 0.38
C LYS A 85 -12.23 18.25 0.78
N LEU A 86 -13.01 17.87 -0.24
CA LEU A 86 -14.24 17.11 -0.10
C LEU A 86 -14.00 15.66 -0.53
N PHE A 87 -14.53 14.74 0.25
CA PHE A 87 -14.43 13.29 0.05
C PHE A 87 -15.84 12.69 -0.01
N PRO A 88 -16.44 12.63 -1.20
CA PRO A 88 -17.71 11.95 -1.41
C PRO A 88 -17.50 10.42 -1.34
N THR A 89 -18.55 9.72 -0.89
CA THR A 89 -18.65 8.28 -0.88
C THR A 89 -20.05 7.86 -1.33
N ILE A 90 -20.15 6.94 -2.27
CA ILE A 90 -21.40 6.39 -2.76
C ILE A 90 -21.25 4.87 -2.76
N ASN A 91 -22.25 4.18 -2.18
CA ASN A 91 -22.36 2.72 -2.24
C ASN A 91 -23.79 2.36 -2.60
N LEU A 92 -23.95 1.42 -3.50
CA LEU A 92 -25.22 0.84 -3.89
C LEU A 92 -25.07 -0.68 -3.90
N ASP A 93 -25.82 -1.36 -3.05
CA ASP A 93 -25.77 -2.80 -2.88
C ASP A 93 -27.11 -3.43 -3.27
N TYR A 94 -27.05 -4.44 -4.12
CA TYR A 94 -28.17 -5.31 -4.46
C TYR A 94 -27.88 -6.73 -4.00
N ASN A 95 -28.77 -7.30 -3.20
CA ASN A 95 -28.69 -8.67 -2.72
C ASN A 95 -30.01 -9.38 -2.97
N ASN A 96 -29.99 -10.50 -3.66
CA ASN A 96 -31.18 -11.31 -3.85
C ASN A 96 -31.12 -12.60 -3.01
N ASN A 97 -32.29 -13.23 -2.83
CA ASN A 97 -32.41 -14.47 -2.04
C ASN A 97 -31.77 -15.69 -2.72
N ASN A 98 -31.34 -15.58 -3.99
CA ASN A 98 -30.73 -16.65 -4.79
C ASN A 98 -29.21 -16.63 -4.75
N GLY A 99 -28.60 -15.80 -3.86
CA GLY A 99 -27.16 -15.71 -3.68
C GLY A 99 -26.43 -14.81 -4.69
N LEU A 100 -27.14 -13.98 -5.48
CA LEU A 100 -26.55 -12.93 -6.26
C LEU A 100 -26.38 -11.67 -5.40
N SER A 101 -25.14 -11.16 -5.35
CA SER A 101 -24.82 -9.87 -4.75
C SER A 101 -24.11 -9.00 -5.78
N ILE A 102 -24.56 -7.77 -5.94
CA ILE A 102 -23.96 -6.75 -6.81
C ILE A 102 -23.73 -5.51 -5.94
N SER A 103 -22.52 -4.97 -5.94
CA SER A 103 -22.26 -3.71 -5.27
C SER A 103 -21.48 -2.76 -6.16
N ALA A 104 -21.94 -1.53 -6.24
CA ALA A 104 -21.28 -0.43 -6.92
C ALA A 104 -20.82 0.60 -5.90
N SER A 105 -19.56 1.02 -5.99
CA SER A 105 -19.00 2.00 -5.07
C SER A 105 -18.16 3.05 -5.80
N TYR A 106 -18.17 4.26 -5.25
CA TYR A 106 -17.26 5.32 -5.62
C TYR A 106 -16.80 6.07 -4.38
N SER A 107 -15.50 6.36 -4.30
CA SER A 107 -14.94 7.16 -3.21
C SER A 107 -13.73 7.95 -3.66
N ILE A 108 -13.48 9.07 -2.98
CA ILE A 108 -12.24 9.82 -3.07
C ILE A 108 -11.50 9.64 -1.75
N GLY A 109 -10.25 9.16 -1.83
CA GLY A 109 -9.32 9.06 -0.72
C GLY A 109 -8.27 10.18 -0.77
N ILE A 110 -7.57 10.40 0.33
CA ILE A 110 -6.43 11.30 0.44
C ILE A 110 -5.24 10.53 1.00
N ASP A 111 -4.08 10.72 0.38
CA ASP A 111 -2.80 10.24 0.89
C ASP A 111 -1.89 11.44 1.16
N ARG A 112 -1.53 11.61 2.44
CA ARG A 112 -0.72 12.73 2.91
C ARG A 112 0.74 12.34 2.94
N PRO A 113 1.67 13.27 2.63
CA PRO A 113 3.10 12.99 2.77
C PRO A 113 3.43 12.48 4.17
N ARG A 114 4.36 11.55 4.25
CA ARG A 114 4.91 11.12 5.54
C ARG A 114 5.77 12.24 6.12
N PHE A 115 5.96 12.27 7.42
CA PHE A 115 6.82 13.24 8.08
C PHE A 115 8.25 13.25 7.49
N LEU A 116 8.82 12.09 7.23
CA LEU A 116 10.15 11.96 6.62
C LEU A 116 10.23 12.55 5.22
N ASP A 117 9.14 12.46 4.44
CA ASP A 117 9.09 13.04 3.09
C ASP A 117 9.01 14.58 3.13
N LEU A 118 8.54 15.15 4.24
CA LEU A 118 8.44 16.61 4.45
C LEU A 118 9.68 17.21 5.09
N ASN A 119 10.47 16.41 5.82
CA ASN A 119 11.65 16.88 6.53
C ASN A 119 12.80 17.17 5.56
N PRO A 120 13.23 18.42 5.35
CA PRO A 120 14.26 18.81 4.39
C PRO A 120 15.68 18.35 4.77
N PHE A 121 15.81 17.49 5.77
CA PHE A 121 17.09 16.94 6.19
C PHE A 121 17.74 16.08 5.10
N ARG A 122 19.07 16.17 4.99
CA ARG A 122 19.87 15.37 4.07
C ARG A 122 20.35 14.09 4.75
N TYR A 123 19.82 12.96 4.29
CA TYR A 123 20.28 11.63 4.71
C TYR A 123 21.32 11.13 3.72
N TYR A 124 22.57 11.19 4.09
CA TYR A 124 23.67 10.74 3.25
C TYR A 124 23.69 9.21 3.17
N THR A 125 23.66 8.68 1.95
CA THR A 125 23.79 7.25 1.64
C THR A 125 25.23 6.88 1.30
N THR A 126 26.00 7.85 0.81
CA THR A 126 27.46 7.81 0.59
C THR A 126 28.06 9.12 1.09
N THR A 127 29.35 9.35 0.86
CA THR A 127 30.02 10.63 1.19
C THR A 127 29.47 11.81 0.39
N THR A 128 28.83 11.56 -0.75
CA THR A 128 28.36 12.58 -1.70
C THR A 128 26.87 12.51 -1.98
N ASP A 129 26.28 11.30 -1.94
CA ASP A 129 24.91 11.08 -2.33
C ASP A 129 23.98 11.13 -1.12
N TYR A 130 22.84 11.79 -1.26
CA TYR A 130 21.88 11.93 -0.17
C TYR A 130 20.44 11.88 -0.65
N ASN A 131 19.55 11.52 0.27
CA ASN A 131 18.12 11.73 0.17
C ASN A 131 17.70 12.92 1.02
N SER A 132 16.73 13.70 0.56
CA SER A 132 16.15 14.79 1.32
C SER A 132 14.64 14.78 1.19
N GLY A 133 13.94 15.24 2.21
CA GLY A 133 12.50 15.50 2.09
C GLY A 133 12.23 16.83 1.38
N ASN A 134 10.96 17.06 1.10
CA ASN A 134 10.45 18.27 0.48
C ASN A 134 9.30 18.85 1.32
N ALA A 135 9.57 19.92 2.00
CA ALA A 135 8.60 20.57 2.88
C ALA A 135 7.37 21.13 2.14
N TYR A 136 7.43 21.24 0.81
CA TYR A 136 6.35 21.77 -0.02
C TYR A 136 5.45 20.71 -0.62
N LEU A 137 5.61 19.43 -0.23
CA LEU A 137 4.71 18.37 -0.68
C LEU A 137 3.28 18.64 -0.24
N SER A 138 2.36 18.37 -1.13
CA SER A 138 0.92 18.38 -0.86
C SER A 138 0.34 16.97 -0.90
N ALA A 139 -0.85 16.81 -0.32
CA ALA A 139 -1.52 15.53 -0.33
C ALA A 139 -1.99 15.13 -1.73
N SER A 140 -1.77 13.87 -2.10
CA SER A 140 -2.37 13.23 -3.27
C SER A 140 -3.82 12.84 -3.01
N THR A 141 -4.56 12.61 -4.09
CA THR A 141 -5.94 12.08 -4.02
C THR A 141 -6.07 10.84 -4.88
N THR A 142 -6.86 9.89 -4.38
CA THR A 142 -7.16 8.65 -5.08
C THR A 142 -8.67 8.55 -5.31
N HIS A 143 -9.08 8.44 -6.58
CA HIS A 143 -10.44 8.17 -6.98
C HIS A 143 -10.58 6.68 -7.23
N ASN A 144 -11.53 6.05 -6.55
CA ASN A 144 -11.82 4.62 -6.68
C ASN A 144 -13.26 4.43 -7.12
N ALA A 145 -13.47 3.71 -8.21
CA ALA A 145 -14.77 3.24 -8.65
C ALA A 145 -14.72 1.73 -8.82
N GLU A 146 -15.70 1.01 -8.28
CA GLU A 146 -15.76 -0.45 -8.35
C GLU A 146 -17.19 -0.93 -8.58
N LEU A 147 -17.32 -1.97 -9.39
CA LEU A 147 -18.51 -2.78 -9.54
C LEU A 147 -18.16 -4.24 -9.21
N ASN A 148 -18.69 -4.71 -8.11
CA ASN A 148 -18.47 -6.07 -7.62
C ASN A 148 -19.69 -6.93 -7.90
N VAL A 149 -19.48 -8.15 -8.39
CA VAL A 149 -20.53 -9.16 -8.61
C VAL A 149 -20.10 -10.47 -7.96
N SER A 150 -20.96 -11.03 -7.13
CA SER A 150 -20.75 -12.34 -6.51
C SER A 150 -21.95 -13.24 -6.74
N TYR A 151 -21.71 -14.46 -7.24
CA TYR A 151 -22.75 -15.45 -7.47
C TYR A 151 -22.20 -16.88 -7.41
N LYS A 152 -22.67 -17.69 -6.47
CA LYS A 152 -22.38 -19.15 -6.39
C LYS A 152 -20.90 -19.52 -6.57
N GLY A 153 -19.99 -18.79 -5.89
CA GLY A 153 -18.55 -19.01 -5.96
C GLY A 153 -17.84 -18.24 -7.07
N LEU A 154 -18.56 -17.64 -8.02
CA LEU A 154 -18.03 -16.65 -8.94
C LEU A 154 -17.94 -15.30 -8.24
N TYR A 155 -16.81 -14.60 -8.40
CA TYR A 155 -16.59 -13.24 -7.97
C TYR A 155 -15.91 -12.45 -9.09
N ALA A 156 -16.48 -11.32 -9.45
CA ALA A 156 -15.95 -10.45 -10.48
C ALA A 156 -15.92 -9.00 -9.98
N VAL A 157 -14.86 -8.26 -10.29
CA VAL A 157 -14.69 -6.84 -9.99
C VAL A 157 -14.26 -6.11 -11.24
N LEU A 158 -15.07 -5.15 -11.69
CA LEU A 158 -14.64 -4.12 -12.62
C LEU A 158 -14.24 -2.89 -11.80
N TYR A 159 -13.04 -2.34 -12.03
CA TYR A 159 -12.54 -1.23 -11.23
C TYR A 159 -11.84 -0.16 -12.07
N ASP A 160 -11.86 1.07 -11.56
CA ASP A 160 -11.07 2.22 -12.01
C ASP A 160 -10.45 2.90 -10.79
N ASN A 161 -9.13 3.00 -10.79
CA ASN A 161 -8.33 3.66 -9.76
C ASN A 161 -7.51 4.78 -10.41
N GLN A 162 -7.63 6.00 -9.91
CA GLN A 162 -6.90 7.15 -10.41
C GLN A 162 -6.24 7.91 -9.26
N ILE A 163 -4.91 8.05 -9.33
CA ILE A 163 -4.13 8.86 -8.40
C ILE A 163 -3.84 10.19 -9.08
N ARG A 164 -4.15 11.27 -8.37
CA ARG A 164 -3.85 12.66 -8.79
C ARG A 164 -2.85 13.27 -7.83
N ASN A 165 -1.89 14.01 -8.39
CA ASN A 165 -0.86 14.69 -7.60
C ASN A 165 -0.05 13.71 -6.73
N GLY A 166 0.22 12.50 -7.26
CA GLY A 166 0.95 11.44 -6.58
C GLY A 166 2.39 11.87 -6.26
N ILE A 167 2.90 11.39 -5.12
CA ILE A 167 4.25 11.67 -4.65
C ILE A 167 5.18 10.58 -5.18
N GLY A 168 6.29 10.98 -5.80
CA GLY A 168 7.33 10.08 -6.25
C GLY A 168 8.71 10.68 -6.04
N TYR A 169 9.72 9.82 -5.79
CA TYR A 169 11.10 10.26 -5.67
C TYR A 169 11.70 10.53 -7.05
N VAL A 170 12.39 11.66 -7.16
CA VAL A 170 13.11 12.09 -8.35
C VAL A 170 14.58 12.26 -7.97
N THR A 171 15.45 11.62 -8.74
CA THR A 171 16.91 11.73 -8.55
C THR A 171 17.47 12.81 -9.46
N PHE A 172 18.24 13.70 -8.88
CA PHE A 172 18.95 14.77 -9.54
C PHE A 172 20.45 14.52 -9.44
N PHE A 173 21.18 15.01 -10.43
CA PHE A 173 22.63 14.95 -10.47
C PHE A 173 23.21 16.36 -10.37
N ASN A 174 24.23 16.52 -9.56
CA ASN A 174 25.03 17.74 -9.49
C ASN A 174 26.16 17.71 -10.56
N ASP A 175 26.81 18.82 -10.79
CA ASP A 175 27.90 18.96 -11.75
C ASP A 175 29.13 18.09 -11.40
N ASP A 176 29.31 17.73 -10.13
CA ASP A 176 30.36 16.83 -9.62
C ASP A 176 29.99 15.35 -9.70
N ASN A 177 28.90 14.99 -10.38
CA ASN A 177 28.29 13.66 -10.46
C ASN A 177 27.78 13.08 -9.14
N SER A 178 27.72 13.85 -8.05
CA SER A 178 26.98 13.44 -6.88
C SER A 178 25.47 13.46 -7.18
N GLN A 179 24.71 12.63 -6.49
CA GLN A 179 23.27 12.54 -6.72
C GLN A 179 22.48 12.79 -5.43
N TYR A 180 21.27 13.33 -5.60
CA TYR A 180 20.34 13.44 -4.51
C TYR A 180 18.92 13.11 -4.97
N SER A 181 18.14 12.49 -4.09
CA SER A 181 16.74 12.16 -4.36
C SER A 181 15.81 12.93 -3.44
N ILE A 182 14.79 13.55 -4.05
CA ILE A 182 13.77 14.34 -3.34
C ILE A 182 12.39 13.87 -3.78
N PRO A 183 11.43 13.69 -2.84
CA PRO A 183 10.04 13.43 -3.19
C PRO A 183 9.38 14.67 -3.80
N GLN A 184 8.63 14.48 -4.87
CA GLN A 184 7.91 15.51 -5.61
C GLN A 184 6.47 15.08 -5.86
N ASN A 185 5.54 16.03 -5.90
CA ASN A 185 4.19 15.78 -6.39
C ASN A 185 4.19 15.85 -7.92
N HIS A 186 4.31 14.73 -8.60
CA HIS A 186 4.43 14.74 -10.06
C HIS A 186 3.77 13.55 -10.76
N ILE A 187 3.23 12.60 -10.02
CA ILE A 187 2.68 11.37 -10.59
C ILE A 187 1.17 11.51 -10.81
N GLU A 188 0.75 11.30 -12.05
CA GLU A 188 -0.62 11.02 -12.43
C GLU A 188 -0.71 9.55 -12.84
N TYR A 189 -1.47 8.77 -12.10
CA TYR A 189 -1.62 7.33 -12.35
C TYR A 189 -3.07 6.97 -12.57
N SER A 190 -3.34 6.10 -13.53
CA SER A 190 -4.65 5.48 -13.74
C SER A 190 -4.50 3.99 -14.00
N LYS A 191 -5.33 3.18 -13.37
CA LYS A 191 -5.44 1.74 -13.57
C LYS A 191 -6.91 1.35 -13.61
N TYR A 192 -7.35 0.72 -14.68
CA TYR A 192 -8.68 0.12 -14.78
C TYR A 192 -8.57 -1.32 -15.26
N GLY A 193 -9.43 -2.18 -14.76
CA GLY A 193 -9.32 -3.59 -15.04
C GLY A 193 -10.51 -4.39 -14.58
N LEU A 194 -10.47 -5.65 -14.96
CA LEU A 194 -11.43 -6.68 -14.60
C LEU A 194 -10.68 -7.82 -13.89
N TYR A 195 -11.09 -8.10 -12.67
CA TYR A 195 -10.69 -9.30 -11.94
C TYR A 195 -11.86 -10.27 -11.91
N VAL A 196 -11.62 -11.53 -12.21
CA VAL A 196 -12.62 -12.61 -12.10
C VAL A 196 -11.99 -13.77 -11.35
N SER A 197 -12.70 -14.32 -10.38
CA SER A 197 -12.30 -15.55 -9.72
C SER A 197 -13.47 -16.49 -9.50
N TYR A 198 -13.17 -17.78 -9.47
CA TYR A 198 -14.13 -18.83 -9.18
C TYR A 198 -13.57 -19.76 -8.12
N GLN A 199 -14.39 -20.02 -7.10
CA GLN A 199 -14.05 -20.97 -6.03
C GLN A 199 -15.11 -22.04 -5.93
N LYS A 200 -14.69 -23.30 -5.85
CA LYS A 200 -15.59 -24.44 -5.73
C LYS A 200 -14.99 -25.57 -4.93
N ASN A 201 -15.82 -26.21 -4.09
CA ASN A 201 -15.55 -27.52 -3.58
C ASN A 201 -15.85 -28.57 -4.67
N LEU A 202 -14.82 -29.09 -5.35
CA LEU A 202 -14.97 -30.09 -6.39
C LEU A 202 -15.41 -31.43 -5.79
N THR A 203 -14.89 -31.72 -4.62
CA THR A 203 -15.23 -32.89 -3.80
C THR A 203 -15.28 -32.49 -2.33
N SER A 204 -15.61 -33.43 -1.44
CA SER A 204 -15.56 -33.19 0.01
C SER A 204 -14.13 -33.00 0.54
N TRP A 205 -13.10 -33.35 -0.22
CA TRP A 205 -11.71 -33.30 0.18
C TRP A 205 -10.88 -32.30 -0.66
N LEU A 206 -11.43 -31.71 -1.75
CA LEU A 206 -10.73 -30.80 -2.65
C LEU A 206 -11.54 -29.52 -2.84
N ASN A 207 -10.99 -28.39 -2.40
CA ASN A 207 -11.43 -27.04 -2.74
C ASN A 207 -10.42 -26.41 -3.70
N ILE A 208 -10.88 -25.77 -4.75
CA ILE A 208 -10.05 -25.00 -5.67
C ILE A 208 -10.55 -23.57 -5.79
N LYS A 209 -9.62 -22.65 -5.97
CA LYS A 209 -9.86 -21.28 -6.40
C LYS A 209 -8.96 -21.00 -7.61
N ALA A 210 -9.51 -20.40 -8.66
CA ALA A 210 -8.76 -19.85 -9.77
C ALA A 210 -9.22 -18.41 -10.02
N GLY A 211 -8.30 -17.52 -10.36
CA GLY A 211 -8.58 -16.11 -10.61
C GLY A 211 -7.68 -15.56 -11.71
N SER A 212 -8.19 -14.57 -12.40
CA SER A 212 -7.46 -13.81 -13.41
C SER A 212 -7.83 -12.34 -13.33
N GLU A 213 -6.84 -11.49 -13.52
CA GLU A 213 -6.99 -10.04 -13.63
C GLU A 213 -6.42 -9.62 -14.99
N LEU A 214 -7.15 -8.77 -15.70
CA LEU A 214 -6.68 -8.04 -16.87
C LEU A 214 -6.85 -6.57 -16.60
N PHE A 215 -5.80 -5.78 -16.78
CA PHE A 215 -5.86 -4.35 -16.53
C PHE A 215 -5.00 -3.56 -17.51
N TYR A 216 -5.37 -2.31 -17.70
CA TYR A 216 -4.56 -1.30 -18.34
C TYR A 216 -4.10 -0.30 -17.27
N ALA A 217 -2.80 0.01 -17.25
CA ALA A 217 -2.22 0.98 -16.36
C ALA A 217 -1.47 2.06 -17.15
N ARG A 218 -1.58 3.30 -16.69
CA ARG A 218 -0.88 4.45 -17.25
C ARG A 218 -0.34 5.33 -16.14
N SER A 219 0.95 5.64 -16.21
CA SER A 219 1.63 6.62 -15.36
C SER A 219 2.20 7.74 -16.20
N LYS A 220 2.00 8.98 -15.75
CA LYS A 220 2.60 10.18 -16.34
C LYS A 220 3.28 11.01 -15.25
N SER A 221 4.34 11.70 -15.60
CA SER A 221 4.91 12.77 -14.81
C SER A 221 4.49 14.11 -15.38
N ASN A 222 4.16 15.06 -14.50
CA ASN A 222 3.98 16.48 -14.85
C ASN A 222 5.19 17.34 -14.45
N LEU A 223 6.33 16.71 -14.13
CA LEU A 223 7.57 17.40 -13.74
C LEU A 223 8.31 17.89 -14.98
N GLU A 224 8.43 19.20 -15.11
CA GLU A 224 9.09 19.84 -16.26
C GLU A 224 10.63 19.81 -16.14
N SER A 225 11.14 19.90 -14.91
CA SER A 225 12.60 19.96 -14.64
C SER A 225 13.34 18.66 -14.96
N VAL A 226 12.67 17.51 -14.86
CA VAL A 226 13.21 16.20 -15.20
C VAL A 226 12.15 15.43 -16.00
N PRO A 227 12.16 15.57 -17.33
CA PRO A 227 11.17 14.88 -18.16
C PRO A 227 11.25 13.36 -18.00
N LEU A 228 10.14 12.77 -17.57
CA LEU A 228 9.96 11.34 -17.44
C LEU A 228 8.94 10.89 -18.48
N PRO A 229 9.30 9.95 -19.38
CA PRO A 229 8.34 9.45 -20.35
C PRO A 229 7.18 8.76 -19.66
N SER A 230 5.98 8.90 -20.22
CA SER A 230 4.83 8.15 -19.74
C SER A 230 5.04 6.65 -19.96
N VAL A 231 4.56 5.86 -19.01
CA VAL A 231 4.62 4.41 -19.08
C VAL A 231 3.19 3.88 -19.05
N GLU A 232 2.79 3.11 -20.07
CA GLU A 232 1.43 2.61 -20.18
C GLU A 232 1.38 1.24 -20.86
N GLY A 233 0.34 0.49 -20.63
CA GLY A 233 0.09 -0.77 -21.30
C GLY A 233 -0.84 -1.71 -20.54
N TRP A 234 -1.23 -2.76 -21.26
CA TRP A 234 -1.97 -3.88 -20.71
C TRP A 234 -1.06 -4.82 -19.92
N SER A 235 -1.60 -5.34 -18.84
CA SER A 235 -1.01 -6.42 -18.07
C SER A 235 -2.08 -7.25 -17.40
N GLY A 236 -1.66 -8.31 -16.68
CA GLY A 236 -2.58 -9.17 -15.97
C GLY A 236 -1.92 -9.97 -14.86
N LYS A 237 -2.76 -10.70 -14.17
CA LYS A 237 -2.39 -11.60 -13.10
C LYS A 237 -3.18 -12.90 -13.24
N LEU A 238 -2.53 -14.02 -13.04
CA LEU A 238 -3.17 -15.32 -12.82
C LEU A 238 -2.92 -15.77 -11.38
N GLU A 239 -3.94 -16.29 -10.74
CA GLU A 239 -3.81 -16.87 -9.41
C GLU A 239 -4.59 -18.16 -9.29
N GLY A 240 -4.10 -19.08 -8.47
CA GLY A 240 -4.78 -20.31 -8.19
C GLY A 240 -4.41 -20.84 -6.81
N SER A 241 -5.34 -21.55 -6.17
CA SER A 241 -5.04 -22.30 -4.95
C SER A 241 -5.84 -23.59 -4.90
N ALA A 242 -5.25 -24.59 -4.23
CA ALA A 242 -5.89 -25.85 -3.95
C ALA A 242 -5.74 -26.19 -2.46
N ASP A 243 -6.88 -26.51 -1.82
CA ASP A 243 -6.94 -27.02 -0.46
C ASP A 243 -7.36 -28.49 -0.52
N ILE A 244 -6.50 -29.39 -0.04
CA ILE A 244 -6.68 -30.83 -0.10
C ILE A 244 -6.73 -31.38 1.32
N ALA A 245 -7.79 -32.11 1.66
CA ALA A 245 -7.87 -32.92 2.88
C ALA A 245 -7.53 -34.36 2.53
N PHE A 246 -6.36 -34.85 2.97
CA PHE A 246 -5.88 -36.21 2.64
C PHE A 246 -6.63 -37.33 3.36
N ASN A 247 -7.42 -37.00 4.37
CA ASN A 247 -8.18 -38.02 5.12
C ASN A 247 -9.58 -37.50 5.49
N LYS A 248 -10.52 -38.45 5.69
CA LYS A 248 -11.91 -38.15 6.06
C LYS A 248 -12.05 -37.28 7.32
N PRO A 249 -11.30 -37.50 8.43
CA PRO A 249 -11.38 -36.64 9.62
C PRO A 249 -10.72 -35.26 9.42
N ARG A 250 -10.15 -34.98 8.23
CA ARG A 250 -9.53 -33.70 7.85
C ARG A 250 -8.41 -33.27 8.82
N THR A 251 -7.67 -34.22 9.33
CA THR A 251 -6.53 -33.97 10.23
C THR A 251 -5.24 -33.68 9.47
N ILE A 252 -5.15 -34.08 8.18
CA ILE A 252 -4.01 -33.78 7.30
C ILE A 252 -4.53 -32.93 6.14
N LEU A 253 -4.08 -31.68 6.11
CA LEU A 253 -4.49 -30.68 5.14
C LEU A 253 -3.28 -30.20 4.36
N PHE A 254 -3.41 -30.14 3.05
CA PHE A 254 -2.41 -29.56 2.17
C PHE A 254 -3.01 -28.35 1.48
N ASN A 255 -2.25 -27.28 1.41
CA ASN A 255 -2.58 -26.09 0.64
C ASN A 255 -1.42 -25.76 -0.31
N MET A 256 -1.75 -25.39 -1.53
CA MET A 256 -0.84 -24.84 -2.52
C MET A 256 -1.44 -23.58 -3.10
N SER A 257 -0.63 -22.55 -3.27
CA SER A 257 -1.02 -21.30 -3.94
C SER A 257 0.00 -20.92 -5.00
N TYR A 258 -0.50 -20.42 -6.11
CA TYR A 258 0.27 -19.93 -7.24
C TYR A 258 -0.24 -18.55 -7.63
N THR A 259 0.68 -17.61 -7.87
CA THR A 259 0.39 -16.30 -8.43
C THR A 259 1.43 -15.98 -9.50
N HIS A 260 0.97 -15.55 -10.65
CA HIS A 260 1.81 -15.04 -11.73
C HIS A 260 1.33 -13.63 -12.10
N MET A 261 2.13 -12.63 -11.77
CA MET A 261 1.97 -11.27 -12.29
C MET A 261 2.76 -11.17 -13.58
N PHE A 262 2.10 -10.87 -14.69
CA PHE A 262 2.75 -10.58 -15.96
C PHE A 262 3.52 -9.26 -15.89
N PRO A 263 4.41 -8.94 -16.84
CA PRO A 263 5.08 -7.64 -16.84
C PRO A 263 4.07 -6.50 -16.80
N TYR A 264 4.29 -5.52 -15.95
CA TYR A 264 3.34 -4.43 -15.70
C TYR A 264 4.04 -3.08 -15.54
N ASN A 265 3.24 -2.02 -15.59
CA ASN A 265 3.69 -0.64 -15.46
C ASN A 265 3.07 -0.01 -14.21
N GLU A 266 3.89 0.61 -13.37
CA GLU A 266 3.47 1.29 -12.15
C GLU A 266 4.45 2.40 -11.79
N GLU A 267 3.98 3.53 -11.30
CA GLU A 267 4.80 4.64 -10.81
C GLU A 267 5.96 5.06 -11.74
N LEU A 268 5.66 5.17 -13.04
CA LEU A 268 6.64 5.53 -14.09
C LEU A 268 7.74 4.48 -14.31
N ALA A 269 7.54 3.27 -13.83
CA ALA A 269 8.48 2.17 -13.98
C ALA A 269 7.84 0.98 -14.69
N LYS A 270 8.69 0.18 -15.36
CA LYS A 270 8.33 -1.09 -15.98
C LYS A 270 8.85 -2.24 -15.12
N TYR A 271 7.96 -3.10 -14.72
CA TYR A 271 8.25 -4.28 -13.91
C TYR A 271 8.27 -5.53 -14.76
N LYS A 272 9.21 -6.44 -14.47
CA LYS A 272 9.21 -7.79 -15.05
C LYS A 272 8.18 -8.67 -14.36
N SER A 273 7.90 -9.81 -15.00
CA SER A 273 7.04 -10.85 -14.45
C SER A 273 7.53 -11.36 -13.10
N ILE A 274 6.60 -11.62 -12.18
CA ILE A 274 6.85 -12.18 -10.85
C ILE A 274 6.00 -13.44 -10.72
N ILE A 275 6.62 -14.53 -10.25
CA ILE A 275 5.92 -15.79 -9.97
C ILE A 275 6.10 -16.10 -8.48
N LEU A 276 4.99 -16.41 -7.82
CA LEU A 276 4.96 -16.83 -6.42
C LEU A 276 4.33 -18.22 -6.33
N LEU A 277 5.06 -19.16 -5.76
CA LEU A 277 4.56 -20.50 -5.46
C LEU A 277 4.81 -20.78 -3.98
N ASN A 278 3.75 -21.14 -3.27
CA ASN A 278 3.83 -21.55 -1.86
C ASN A 278 3.04 -22.81 -1.64
N ALA A 279 3.53 -23.66 -0.76
CA ALA A 279 2.85 -24.86 -0.35
C ALA A 279 3.00 -25.11 1.15
N ASN A 280 1.99 -25.68 1.78
CA ASN A 280 2.09 -26.13 3.16
C ASN A 280 1.30 -27.42 3.39
N ILE A 281 1.79 -28.22 4.31
CA ILE A 281 1.08 -29.37 4.86
C ILE A 281 0.90 -29.17 6.35
N ARG A 282 -0.32 -29.37 6.81
CA ARG A 282 -0.73 -29.12 8.19
C ARG A 282 -1.37 -30.36 8.78
N TYR A 283 -0.88 -30.76 9.94
CA TYR A 283 -1.48 -31.83 10.75
C TYR A 283 -2.16 -31.20 11.98
N VAL A 284 -3.45 -31.48 12.15
CA VAL A 284 -4.26 -31.11 13.31
C VAL A 284 -4.98 -32.36 13.81
N PRO A 285 -4.61 -32.94 14.95
CA PRO A 285 -5.30 -34.12 15.47
C PRO A 285 -6.75 -33.80 15.82
N ALA A 286 -7.61 -34.84 15.87
CA ALA A 286 -9.05 -34.68 16.10
C ALA A 286 -9.41 -33.93 17.39
N ASN A 287 -8.56 -34.01 18.43
CA ASN A 287 -8.74 -33.27 19.67
C ASN A 287 -8.38 -31.77 19.58
N GLY A 288 -7.81 -31.33 18.47
CA GLY A 288 -7.47 -29.93 18.20
C GLY A 288 -6.43 -29.28 19.14
N LYS A 289 -5.79 -30.10 20.02
CA LYS A 289 -4.88 -29.57 21.05
C LYS A 289 -3.57 -29.04 20.52
N PHE A 290 -3.10 -29.55 19.38
CA PHE A 290 -1.89 -29.01 18.75
C PHE A 290 -2.03 -28.96 17.22
N GLN A 291 -1.13 -28.27 16.59
CA GLN A 291 -1.00 -28.18 15.15
C GLN A 291 0.49 -28.24 14.78
N LEU A 292 0.81 -29.04 13.79
CA LEU A 292 2.11 -29.07 13.13
C LEU A 292 1.92 -28.62 11.69
N MET A 293 2.74 -27.67 11.23
CA MET A 293 2.69 -27.16 9.86
C MET A 293 4.09 -27.06 9.28
N LEU A 294 4.30 -27.75 8.17
CA LEU A 294 5.48 -27.59 7.33
C LEU A 294 5.10 -26.72 6.14
N SER A 295 5.84 -25.63 5.90
CA SER A 295 5.61 -24.71 4.80
C SER A 295 6.86 -24.56 3.96
N VAL A 296 6.66 -24.48 2.65
CA VAL A 296 7.69 -24.18 1.65
C VAL A 296 7.24 -22.95 0.87
N ASN A 297 8.00 -21.89 0.93
CA ASN A 297 7.74 -20.65 0.22
C ASN A 297 8.79 -20.43 -0.85
N ASP A 298 8.35 -20.00 -2.02
CA ASP A 298 9.18 -19.65 -3.17
C ASP A 298 10.28 -20.68 -3.48
N PRO A 299 9.96 -21.98 -3.65
CA PRO A 299 10.96 -23.04 -3.81
C PRO A 299 11.91 -22.81 -5.01
N PHE A 300 11.45 -22.10 -6.02
CA PHE A 300 12.19 -21.84 -7.26
C PHE A 300 12.91 -20.48 -7.31
N MET A 301 12.88 -19.69 -6.21
CA MET A 301 13.52 -18.37 -6.11
C MET A 301 13.05 -17.39 -7.20
N GLN A 302 11.76 -17.34 -7.46
CA GLN A 302 11.17 -16.48 -8.51
C GLN A 302 10.51 -15.21 -7.96
N ASN A 303 10.51 -15.02 -6.64
CA ASN A 303 10.09 -13.78 -6.00
C ASN A 303 11.18 -12.71 -6.11
N ILE A 304 11.43 -12.30 -7.35
CA ILE A 304 12.43 -11.29 -7.68
C ILE A 304 11.72 -10.13 -8.34
N THR A 305 11.71 -8.98 -7.66
CA THR A 305 11.21 -7.74 -8.25
C THR A 305 12.30 -7.11 -9.10
N THR A 306 12.04 -6.96 -10.38
CA THR A 306 12.93 -6.27 -11.32
C THR A 306 12.19 -5.10 -11.92
N MET A 307 12.74 -3.91 -11.76
CA MET A 307 12.17 -2.65 -12.21
C MET A 307 13.14 -1.94 -13.15
N THR A 308 12.61 -1.25 -14.14
CA THR A 308 13.35 -0.30 -14.97
C THR A 308 12.56 1.00 -15.04
N LYS A 309 13.20 2.10 -14.66
CA LYS A 309 12.69 3.46 -14.78
C LYS A 309 13.55 4.24 -15.76
N VAL A 310 12.94 4.84 -16.76
CA VAL A 310 13.66 5.55 -17.82
C VAL A 310 13.49 7.05 -17.61
N TYR A 311 14.59 7.75 -17.55
CA TYR A 311 14.67 9.21 -17.53
C TYR A 311 15.17 9.70 -18.90
N SER A 312 15.11 10.99 -19.14
CA SER A 312 15.58 11.57 -20.41
C SER A 312 17.06 11.36 -20.66
N THR A 313 17.87 11.31 -19.61
CA THR A 313 19.34 11.27 -19.70
C THR A 313 19.95 9.97 -19.20
N TYR A 314 19.22 9.15 -18.44
CA TYR A 314 19.69 7.88 -17.88
C TYR A 314 18.54 6.89 -17.68
N SER A 315 18.88 5.67 -17.32
CA SER A 315 17.91 4.66 -16.90
C SER A 315 18.33 4.06 -15.57
N GLU A 316 17.37 3.91 -14.68
CA GLU A 316 17.55 3.20 -13.41
C GLU A 316 17.09 1.75 -13.58
N TYR A 317 17.94 0.82 -13.21
CA TYR A 317 17.62 -0.60 -13.15
C TYR A 317 17.76 -1.08 -11.71
N SER A 318 16.69 -1.62 -11.16
CA SER A 318 16.67 -2.21 -9.82
C SER A 318 16.28 -3.67 -9.88
N ARG A 319 17.01 -4.51 -9.17
CA ARG A 319 16.68 -5.92 -8.97
C ARG A 319 16.73 -6.25 -7.48
N ASN A 320 15.56 -6.45 -6.91
CA ASN A 320 15.42 -6.79 -5.50
C ASN A 320 15.07 -8.29 -5.36
N ASN A 321 15.96 -9.04 -4.75
CA ASN A 321 15.75 -10.43 -4.38
C ASN A 321 15.43 -10.50 -2.88
N VAL A 322 14.18 -10.72 -2.55
CA VAL A 322 13.69 -10.73 -1.16
C VAL A 322 14.16 -11.97 -0.38
N HIS A 323 14.91 -12.90 -1.02
CA HIS A 323 15.32 -14.17 -0.43
C HIS A 323 14.17 -14.92 0.25
N ALA A 324 12.97 -14.87 -0.37
CA ALA A 324 11.74 -15.44 0.18
C ALA A 324 11.74 -16.96 0.27
N ARG A 325 12.71 -17.63 -0.41
CA ARG A 325 12.82 -19.09 -0.34
C ARG A 325 13.12 -19.52 1.07
N ASN A 326 12.15 -20.19 1.68
CA ASN A 326 12.33 -20.77 3.00
C ASN A 326 11.50 -22.04 3.16
N VAL A 327 11.98 -22.89 4.07
CA VAL A 327 11.24 -24.02 4.60
C VAL A 327 11.06 -23.77 6.10
N SER A 328 9.84 -23.81 6.59
CA SER A 328 9.55 -23.57 8.00
C SER A 328 8.70 -24.67 8.59
N LEU A 329 9.04 -25.08 9.81
CA LEU A 329 8.26 -26.01 10.62
C LEU A 329 7.68 -25.25 11.81
N LYS A 330 6.36 -25.18 11.90
CA LYS A 330 5.65 -24.50 12.99
C LYS A 330 4.90 -25.53 13.84
N PHE A 331 5.17 -25.52 15.13
CA PHE A 331 4.39 -26.22 16.13
C PHE A 331 3.57 -25.22 16.95
N SER A 332 2.29 -25.48 17.11
CA SER A 332 1.41 -24.66 17.94
C SER A 332 0.65 -25.57 18.89
N TYR A 333 0.65 -25.24 20.18
CA TYR A 333 -0.12 -25.95 21.19
C TYR A 333 -1.11 -24.99 21.85
N ARG A 334 -2.35 -25.44 22.05
CA ARG A 334 -3.43 -24.65 22.61
C ARG A 334 -3.62 -25.03 24.09
N PHE A 335 -3.26 -24.08 24.97
CA PHE A 335 -3.48 -24.19 26.42
C PHE A 335 -4.82 -23.56 26.79
N GLY A 336 -5.55 -24.14 27.75
CA GLY A 336 -6.76 -23.56 28.34
C GLY A 336 -8.08 -23.93 27.62
N GLY A 337 -9.20 -23.57 28.25
CA GLY A 337 -10.55 -23.82 27.72
C GLY A 337 -11.03 -22.68 26.81
N ASN A 338 -12.08 -22.97 26.01
CA ASN A 338 -12.66 -22.13 24.95
C ASN A 338 -13.36 -20.81 25.39
N LYS A 339 -12.96 -20.22 26.51
CA LYS A 339 -13.58 -18.96 27.01
C LYS A 339 -12.58 -17.81 26.93
N LEU A 340 -12.28 -17.35 25.71
CA LEU A 340 -11.72 -16.01 25.53
C LEU A 340 -12.88 -15.04 25.28
N LYS A 341 -13.03 -14.03 26.14
CA LYS A 341 -13.87 -12.87 25.83
C LYS A 341 -13.21 -12.11 24.67
N ASP A 342 -13.98 -11.81 23.63
CA ASP A 342 -13.55 -10.89 22.58
C ASP A 342 -13.24 -9.53 23.21
N VAL A 343 -11.99 -9.13 23.19
CA VAL A 343 -11.57 -7.77 23.50
C VAL A 343 -11.62 -6.98 22.21
N TYR A 344 -12.66 -6.15 22.07
CA TYR A 344 -12.74 -5.18 20.97
C TYR A 344 -11.58 -4.19 21.12
N ARG A 345 -10.59 -4.27 20.22
CA ARG A 345 -9.55 -3.27 20.10
C ARG A 345 -9.98 -2.26 19.03
N ASP A 346 -10.21 -1.05 19.46
CA ASP A 346 -10.43 0.10 18.58
C ASP A 346 -9.13 0.38 17.80
N ASN A 347 -9.18 0.20 16.48
CA ASN A 347 -8.01 0.41 15.62
C ASN A 347 -7.73 1.91 15.45
N LYS A 348 -6.91 2.47 16.34
CA LYS A 348 -6.31 3.81 16.18
C LYS A 348 -5.00 3.81 15.37
N GLU A 349 -4.70 2.70 14.66
CA GLU A 349 -3.37 2.48 14.06
C GLU A 349 -3.07 3.27 12.77
N SER A 350 -4.06 3.80 12.06
CA SER A 350 -3.82 4.40 10.74
C SER A 350 -3.05 5.74 10.78
N GLU A 351 -3.09 6.46 11.89
CA GLU A 351 -2.41 7.76 12.00
C GLU A 351 -1.04 7.68 12.70
N SER A 352 -0.80 6.66 13.55
CA SER A 352 0.50 6.45 14.18
C SER A 352 1.58 6.02 13.18
N ASN A 353 1.20 5.31 12.12
CA ASN A 353 2.13 4.86 11.07
C ASN A 353 2.65 5.99 10.17
N ARG A 354 2.11 7.21 10.27
CA ARG A 354 2.56 8.39 9.53
C ARG A 354 3.69 9.15 10.22
N SER A 355 3.97 8.82 11.49
CA SER A 355 5.01 9.48 12.28
C SER A 355 6.41 8.83 12.18
N PHE A 356 6.56 7.76 11.37
CA PHE A 356 7.83 7.06 11.15
C PHE A 356 8.24 7.09 9.69
#